data_07a6364cece72e4fa1aead222382ae5e
#
_entry.id   07a6364cece72e4fa1aead222382ae5e
#
_cell.length_a   1.000
_cell.length_b   1.000
_cell.length_c   1.000
_cell.angle_alpha   90.00
_cell.angle_beta   90.00
_cell.angle_gamma   90.00
#
_symmetry.space_group_name_H-M   'P 1'
#
loop_
_entity.id
_entity.type
_entity.pdbx_description
1 polymer ?
#
loop_
_entity_poly.entity_id
_entity_poly.type
_entity_poly.pdbx_seq_one_letter_code
_entity_poly.pdbx_strand_id
1 'polypeptide(L)'
;MTNLSMWMEQKLCQLNRVEQIQDPQGFTRLGYSEAEYKSHQQFIRTAEELGLHTYQDKVGNQWAIWEVHPDAKAVALGSHLDTVYNGGGYDGVAGVLCALAAIKVLQDKQFRPQKNIAVVCFIAEESARFGISTIGSKAISGELAIEELEDVSDMEGITVKQAVEQMGINWEDLTKATLPVPKLEQFLEVHIEQGRKLQDSQAKIGIVTGIARPVRLQVTAYGVANHTGTTPMHQRNDALVALAPLIPYVSRETAAMNKQEDPHLVATVSTVTVKPNSMTIIPSEVQFGIDIRSVNDAAKQQLVTNIKQYCLELAEEHHVTVDVKTLVNNQSVQLDDTIQSKLTHVSKQLGFKTESMVSGAGHDVMNMATRWPAGLIFIPCRDGISHQPNEYTETSNLVIGTKVLAAYLQTEAIQ
;
A
#
# COMPACT_ATOMS: atom_id res chain seq x y z
N MET A 1 17.92 26.05 -7.76
CA MET A 1 16.64 25.46 -7.32
C MET A 1 15.56 26.52 -7.36
N THR A 2 14.32 26.15 -7.71
CA THR A 2 13.19 27.06 -7.61
C THR A 2 12.80 27.26 -6.14
N ASN A 3 12.08 28.32 -5.81
CA ASN A 3 11.56 28.55 -4.46
C ASN A 3 10.73 27.32 -3.97
N LEU A 4 9.95 26.71 -4.85
CA LEU A 4 9.17 25.48 -4.52
C LEU A 4 10.07 24.30 -4.18
N SER A 5 11.15 24.04 -4.93
CA SER A 5 12.08 22.94 -4.63
C SER A 5 12.71 23.06 -3.25
N MET A 6 13.18 24.26 -2.89
CA MET A 6 13.76 24.52 -1.56
C MET A 6 12.72 24.33 -0.44
N TRP A 7 11.51 24.82 -0.64
CA TRP A 7 10.42 24.65 0.31
C TRP A 7 10.09 23.16 0.52
N MET A 8 10.01 22.39 -0.57
CA MET A 8 9.72 20.95 -0.50
C MET A 8 10.83 20.16 0.21
N GLU A 9 12.09 20.45 -0.08
CA GLU A 9 13.23 19.83 0.63
C GLU A 9 13.21 20.11 2.13
N GLN A 10 12.96 21.38 2.48
CA GLN A 10 12.83 21.76 3.89
C GLN A 10 11.67 21.02 4.57
N LYS A 11 10.49 20.99 3.92
CA LYS A 11 9.31 20.33 4.51
C LYS A 11 9.45 18.82 4.55
N LEU A 12 10.12 18.21 3.57
CA LEU A 12 10.45 16.79 3.58
C LEU A 12 11.28 16.41 4.82
N CYS A 13 12.33 17.18 5.11
CA CYS A 13 13.14 16.99 6.31
C CYS A 13 12.33 17.21 7.59
N GLN A 14 11.47 18.22 7.62
CA GLN A 14 10.62 18.52 8.77
C GLN A 14 9.58 17.42 9.04
N LEU A 15 8.91 16.89 8.00
CA LEU A 15 7.95 15.79 8.13
C LEU A 15 8.62 14.51 8.63
N ASN A 16 9.84 14.24 8.17
CA ASN A 16 10.66 13.12 8.66
C ASN A 16 11.37 13.42 9.99
N ARG A 17 11.37 14.67 10.45
CA ARG A 17 12.01 15.13 11.69
C ARG A 17 13.52 14.89 11.71
N VAL A 18 14.17 15.19 10.62
CA VAL A 18 15.62 15.05 10.41
C VAL A 18 16.20 16.34 9.81
N GLU A 19 17.51 16.50 9.92
CA GLU A 19 18.23 17.59 9.26
C GLU A 19 18.55 17.26 7.81
N GLN A 20 18.74 15.97 7.49
CA GLN A 20 19.02 15.47 6.15
C GLN A 20 18.17 14.23 5.89
N ILE A 21 17.62 14.11 4.68
CA ILE A 21 16.69 13.03 4.33
C ILE A 21 17.40 11.67 4.15
N GLN A 22 18.69 11.65 3.87
CA GLN A 22 19.44 10.40 3.72
C GLN A 22 19.96 9.96 5.08
N ASP A 23 19.30 9.00 5.68
CA ASP A 23 19.73 8.33 6.90
C ASP A 23 20.15 6.89 6.56
N PRO A 24 21.41 6.50 6.79
CA PRO A 24 21.88 5.13 6.55
C PRO A 24 21.16 4.06 7.38
N GLN A 25 20.54 4.44 8.49
CA GLN A 25 19.75 3.54 9.35
C GLN A 25 18.28 3.48 8.93
N GLY A 26 17.85 4.41 8.07
CA GLY A 26 16.47 4.56 7.67
C GLY A 26 15.56 5.06 8.79
N PHE A 27 14.28 5.07 8.51
CA PHE A 27 13.23 5.56 9.41
C PHE A 27 12.44 4.38 9.97
N THR A 28 12.16 4.41 11.26
CA THR A 28 11.22 3.49 11.92
C THR A 28 10.17 4.32 12.65
N ARG A 29 9.07 4.54 11.97
CA ARG A 29 7.93 5.35 12.43
C ARG A 29 6.66 4.54 12.28
N LEU A 30 6.48 3.59 13.19
CA LEU A 30 5.41 2.60 13.12
C LEU A 30 4.03 3.22 13.39
N GLY A 31 3.00 2.66 12.79
CA GLY A 31 1.63 3.07 13.01
C GLY A 31 1.22 3.06 14.49
N TYR A 32 0.44 4.05 14.92
CA TYR A 32 0.06 4.29 16.31
C TYR A 32 1.25 4.36 17.28
N SER A 33 2.36 4.97 16.85
CA SER A 33 3.53 5.21 17.70
C SER A 33 3.71 6.69 18.01
N GLU A 34 4.49 6.98 19.05
CA GLU A 34 4.90 8.35 19.37
C GLU A 34 5.67 9.01 18.22
N ALA A 35 6.41 8.24 17.42
CA ALA A 35 7.14 8.73 16.26
C ALA A 35 6.19 9.20 15.14
N GLU A 36 5.13 8.43 14.84
CA GLU A 36 4.10 8.81 13.90
C GLU A 36 3.35 10.06 14.39
N TYR A 37 2.92 10.07 15.65
CA TYR A 37 2.26 11.23 16.25
C TYR A 37 3.06 12.52 16.08
N LYS A 38 4.36 12.47 16.35
CA LYS A 38 5.23 13.63 16.20
C LYS A 38 5.36 14.10 14.75
N SER A 39 5.30 13.20 13.77
CA SER A 39 5.24 13.55 12.35
C SER A 39 3.89 14.13 11.95
N HIS A 40 2.79 13.62 12.49
CA HIS A 40 1.47 14.21 12.36
C HIS A 40 1.40 15.64 12.92
N GLN A 41 2.05 15.91 14.05
CA GLN A 41 2.15 17.27 14.57
C GLN A 41 2.92 18.20 13.64
N GLN A 42 3.92 17.68 12.90
CA GLN A 42 4.63 18.47 11.90
C GLN A 42 3.78 18.72 10.65
N PHE A 43 2.94 17.76 10.25
CA PHE A 43 1.94 17.96 9.21
C PHE A 43 0.98 19.10 9.58
N ILE A 44 0.41 19.07 10.80
CA ILE A 44 -0.49 20.11 11.32
C ILE A 44 0.18 21.48 11.25
N ARG A 45 1.41 21.62 11.78
CA ARG A 45 2.14 22.90 11.72
C ARG A 45 2.32 23.40 10.29
N THR A 46 2.69 22.51 9.37
CA THR A 46 2.88 22.90 7.96
C THR A 46 1.56 23.32 7.31
N ALA A 47 0.47 22.66 7.65
CA ALA A 47 -0.86 23.03 7.18
C ALA A 47 -1.34 24.38 7.75
N GLU A 48 -1.08 24.64 9.03
CA GLU A 48 -1.39 25.93 9.68
C GLU A 48 -0.56 27.08 9.11
N GLU A 49 0.72 26.84 8.78
CA GLU A 49 1.55 27.82 8.05
C GLU A 49 0.96 28.20 6.68
N LEU A 50 0.23 27.28 6.04
CA LEU A 50 -0.52 27.52 4.80
C LEU A 50 -1.93 28.10 5.05
N GLY A 51 -2.29 28.40 6.29
CA GLY A 51 -3.58 28.95 6.65
C GLY A 51 -4.75 27.97 6.53
N LEU A 52 -4.48 26.67 6.62
CA LEU A 52 -5.51 25.64 6.55
C LEU A 52 -6.12 25.38 7.93
N HIS A 53 -7.41 25.04 7.96
CA HIS A 53 -8.08 24.58 9.17
C HIS A 53 -7.71 23.12 9.41
N THR A 54 -7.20 22.79 10.60
CA THR A 54 -6.74 21.44 10.94
C THR A 54 -7.59 20.81 12.03
N TYR A 55 -7.80 19.50 11.96
CA TYR A 55 -8.41 18.69 13.01
C TYR A 55 -8.01 17.22 12.89
N GLN A 56 -8.15 16.48 13.98
CA GLN A 56 -7.99 15.04 14.04
C GLN A 56 -9.37 14.38 14.00
N ASP A 57 -9.52 13.35 13.15
CA ASP A 57 -10.71 12.53 13.19
C ASP A 57 -10.66 11.48 14.32
N LYS A 58 -11.72 10.69 14.44
CA LYS A 58 -11.88 9.71 15.52
C LYS A 58 -10.92 8.53 15.47
N VAL A 59 -10.32 8.28 14.31
CA VAL A 59 -9.32 7.20 14.14
C VAL A 59 -7.91 7.67 14.42
N GLY A 60 -7.68 8.98 14.32
CA GLY A 60 -6.37 9.61 14.46
C GLY A 60 -5.81 10.17 13.16
N ASN A 61 -6.53 10.06 12.03
CA ASN A 61 -6.11 10.74 10.80
C ASN A 61 -6.12 12.24 11.03
N GLN A 62 -5.14 12.93 10.42
CA GLN A 62 -5.04 14.39 10.49
C GLN A 62 -5.59 14.99 9.20
N TRP A 63 -6.47 15.95 9.35
CA TRP A 63 -7.09 16.67 8.24
C TRP A 63 -6.64 18.12 8.23
N ALA A 64 -6.40 18.64 7.03
CA ALA A 64 -6.11 20.05 6.77
C ALA A 64 -6.99 20.54 5.62
N ILE A 65 -7.80 21.57 5.84
CA ILE A 65 -8.81 22.01 4.89
C ILE A 65 -8.58 23.48 4.51
N TRP A 66 -8.46 23.71 3.20
CA TRP A 66 -8.70 25.01 2.62
C TRP A 66 -10.19 25.20 2.45
N GLU A 67 -10.81 25.74 3.48
CA GLU A 67 -12.25 25.90 3.55
C GLU A 67 -12.72 27.11 2.75
N VAL A 68 -13.68 26.87 1.86
CA VAL A 68 -14.40 27.92 1.12
C VAL A 68 -15.78 28.13 1.77
N HIS A 69 -16.45 27.03 2.10
CA HIS A 69 -17.73 27.02 2.78
C HIS A 69 -17.89 25.71 3.57
N PRO A 70 -18.42 25.75 4.80
CA PRO A 70 -18.54 24.56 5.65
C PRO A 70 -19.29 23.39 5.01
N ASP A 71 -20.30 23.68 4.17
CA ASP A 71 -21.12 22.66 3.51
C ASP A 71 -20.64 22.26 2.11
N ALA A 72 -19.61 22.92 1.56
CA ALA A 72 -19.09 22.60 0.24
C ALA A 72 -18.44 21.22 0.25
N LYS A 73 -18.59 20.48 -0.86
CA LYS A 73 -17.84 19.25 -1.07
C LYS A 73 -16.37 19.55 -1.22
N ALA A 74 -15.53 18.61 -0.82
CA ALA A 74 -14.09 18.73 -0.89
C ALA A 74 -13.49 17.81 -1.97
N VAL A 75 -12.53 18.34 -2.72
CA VAL A 75 -11.55 17.52 -3.44
C VAL A 75 -10.44 17.19 -2.45
N ALA A 76 -10.30 15.92 -2.11
CA ALA A 76 -9.33 15.49 -1.12
C ALA A 76 -8.06 14.93 -1.77
N LEU A 77 -6.94 15.21 -1.13
CA LEU A 77 -5.62 14.67 -1.44
C LEU A 77 -5.05 14.04 -0.17
N GLY A 78 -4.13 13.09 -0.28
CA GLY A 78 -3.47 12.60 0.92
C GLY A 78 -2.62 11.38 0.68
N SER A 79 -2.00 10.91 1.75
CA SER A 79 -1.23 9.68 1.93
C SER A 79 -0.92 9.53 3.42
N HIS A 80 0.15 8.82 3.80
CA HIS A 80 0.52 8.52 5.17
C HIS A 80 1.91 9.06 5.54
N LEU A 81 2.24 9.01 6.83
CA LEU A 81 3.57 9.38 7.35
C LEU A 81 4.23 8.26 8.15
N ASP A 82 3.52 7.18 8.50
CA ASP A 82 4.17 6.02 9.11
C ASP A 82 5.08 5.29 8.11
N THR A 83 5.97 4.45 8.60
CA THR A 83 6.95 3.71 7.79
C THR A 83 7.05 2.27 8.27
N VAL A 84 7.58 1.40 7.41
CA VAL A 84 8.10 0.10 7.83
C VAL A 84 9.32 0.26 8.75
N TYR A 85 9.82 -0.86 9.31
CA TYR A 85 11.11 -0.87 10.02
C TYR A 85 12.26 -0.52 9.05
N ASN A 86 13.10 0.43 9.45
CA ASN A 86 14.26 0.89 8.66
C ASN A 86 13.88 1.27 7.22
N GLY A 87 12.70 1.86 7.03
CA GLY A 87 12.19 2.32 5.74
C GLY A 87 12.89 3.56 5.23
N GLY A 88 12.48 4.03 4.05
CA GLY A 88 12.91 5.29 3.49
C GLY A 88 12.14 6.50 4.03
N GLY A 89 12.48 7.67 3.54
CA GLY A 89 11.83 8.93 3.95
C GLY A 89 10.88 9.50 2.91
N TYR A 90 10.48 8.71 1.91
CA TYR A 90 9.64 9.17 0.80
C TYR A 90 8.32 8.42 0.68
N ASP A 91 8.31 7.13 1.05
CA ASP A 91 7.12 6.30 1.07
C ASP A 91 6.02 6.97 1.92
N GLY A 92 4.83 7.17 1.35
CA GLY A 92 3.74 7.96 1.93
C GLY A 92 4.04 9.45 2.09
N VAL A 93 5.20 9.79 2.67
CA VAL A 93 5.63 11.17 2.94
C VAL A 93 5.62 12.03 1.68
N ALA A 94 6.03 11.47 0.53
CA ALA A 94 6.00 12.15 -0.76
C ALA A 94 4.58 12.60 -1.14
N GLY A 95 3.57 11.75 -0.90
CA GLY A 95 2.16 12.06 -1.17
C GLY A 95 1.63 13.19 -0.31
N VAL A 96 1.85 13.12 1.00
CA VAL A 96 1.45 14.19 1.94
C VAL A 96 2.15 15.50 1.58
N LEU A 97 3.46 15.47 1.30
CA LEU A 97 4.22 16.65 0.91
C LEU A 97 3.71 17.26 -0.40
N CYS A 98 3.49 16.43 -1.44
CA CYS A 98 2.97 16.89 -2.72
C CYS A 98 1.58 17.52 -2.59
N ALA A 99 0.71 16.98 -1.73
CA ALA A 99 -0.61 17.51 -1.46
C ALA A 99 -0.55 18.92 -0.83
N LEU A 100 0.24 19.10 0.24
CA LEU A 100 0.46 20.40 0.86
C LEU A 100 1.12 21.40 -0.10
N ALA A 101 2.11 20.95 -0.87
CA ALA A 101 2.80 21.78 -1.86
C ALA A 101 1.88 22.19 -3.01
N ALA A 102 0.91 21.37 -3.40
CA ALA A 102 -0.09 21.75 -4.42
C ALA A 102 -0.95 22.92 -3.95
N ILE A 103 -1.37 22.92 -2.68
CA ILE A 103 -2.08 24.06 -2.08
C ILE A 103 -1.20 25.32 -2.10
N LYS A 104 0.06 25.20 -1.67
CA LYS A 104 1.02 26.32 -1.74
C LYS A 104 1.13 26.89 -3.15
N VAL A 105 1.27 26.05 -4.17
CA VAL A 105 1.35 26.47 -5.58
C VAL A 105 0.10 27.23 -6.01
N LEU A 106 -1.07 26.79 -5.58
CA LEU A 106 -2.34 27.46 -5.87
C LEU A 106 -2.44 28.82 -5.17
N GLN A 107 -2.02 28.91 -3.91
CA GLN A 107 -1.98 30.15 -3.14
C GLN A 107 -0.99 31.16 -3.75
N ASP A 108 0.21 30.72 -4.13
CA ASP A 108 1.22 31.57 -4.80
C ASP A 108 0.70 32.13 -6.14
N LYS A 109 -0.20 31.40 -6.82
CA LYS A 109 -0.90 31.84 -8.03
C LYS A 109 -2.15 32.67 -7.74
N GLN A 110 -2.47 32.95 -6.49
CA GLN A 110 -3.69 33.65 -6.07
C GLN A 110 -4.99 32.95 -6.54
N PHE A 111 -4.94 31.62 -6.70
CA PHE A 111 -6.11 30.84 -7.07
C PHE A 111 -7.18 30.92 -5.97
N ARG A 112 -8.43 30.99 -6.38
CA ARG A 112 -9.58 31.02 -5.47
C ARG A 112 -10.47 29.82 -5.77
N PRO A 113 -10.40 28.76 -4.96
CA PRO A 113 -11.24 27.60 -5.15
C PRO A 113 -12.71 27.91 -4.87
N GLN A 114 -13.62 27.21 -5.52
CA GLN A 114 -15.06 27.25 -5.28
C GLN A 114 -15.56 26.04 -4.49
N LYS A 115 -14.74 25.00 -4.38
CA LYS A 115 -14.95 23.84 -3.52
C LYS A 115 -13.87 23.79 -2.45
N ASN A 116 -14.16 23.14 -1.35
CA ASN A 116 -13.13 22.87 -0.35
C ASN A 116 -12.02 21.99 -0.94
N ILE A 117 -10.79 22.24 -0.52
CA ILE A 117 -9.65 21.35 -0.81
C ILE A 117 -9.19 20.80 0.53
N ALA A 118 -9.18 19.47 0.65
CA ALA A 118 -8.78 18.80 1.87
C ALA A 118 -7.47 18.03 1.65
N VAL A 119 -6.58 18.03 2.64
CA VAL A 119 -5.44 17.12 2.70
C VAL A 119 -5.63 16.23 3.92
N VAL A 120 -5.54 14.92 3.73
CA VAL A 120 -5.55 13.95 4.82
C VAL A 120 -4.18 13.28 4.93
N CYS A 121 -3.70 13.18 6.17
CA CYS A 121 -2.59 12.34 6.55
C CYS A 121 -3.17 11.14 7.30
N PHE A 122 -3.19 9.98 6.66
CA PHE A 122 -3.72 8.76 7.25
C PHE A 122 -2.81 8.24 8.35
N ILE A 123 -3.42 7.60 9.36
CA ILE A 123 -2.71 6.93 10.43
C ILE A 123 -2.56 5.44 10.10
N ALA A 124 -1.42 4.85 10.45
CA ALA A 124 -1.16 3.42 10.39
C ALA A 124 -1.51 2.78 9.04
N GLU A 125 -0.93 3.30 7.95
CA GLU A 125 -1.04 2.70 6.61
C GLU A 125 -0.25 1.41 6.53
N GLU A 126 0.98 1.41 7.06
CA GLU A 126 1.94 0.33 6.96
C GLU A 126 1.60 -0.85 7.87
N SER A 127 1.73 -2.06 7.33
CA SER A 127 1.46 -3.28 8.09
C SER A 127 2.58 -3.70 9.04
N ALA A 128 3.68 -2.97 9.08
CA ALA A 128 4.93 -3.39 9.73
C ALA A 128 4.78 -3.66 11.23
N ARG A 129 3.94 -2.91 11.94
CA ARG A 129 3.76 -3.08 13.39
C ARG A 129 2.82 -4.21 13.74
N PHE A 130 1.66 -4.28 13.10
CA PHE A 130 0.56 -5.16 13.50
C PHE A 130 0.19 -6.21 12.45
N GLY A 131 0.87 -6.26 11.30
CA GLY A 131 0.49 -7.14 10.20
C GLY A 131 -0.80 -6.71 9.47
N ILE A 132 -1.40 -5.58 9.86
CA ILE A 132 -2.62 -5.02 9.27
C ILE A 132 -2.29 -3.64 8.71
N SER A 133 -2.63 -3.41 7.44
CA SER A 133 -2.35 -2.16 6.73
C SER A 133 -3.58 -1.27 6.61
N THR A 134 -3.33 0.01 6.33
CA THR A 134 -4.32 1.01 5.91
C THR A 134 -5.47 1.19 6.92
N ILE A 135 -5.17 1.15 8.22
CA ILE A 135 -6.20 1.22 9.28
C ILE A 135 -6.97 2.53 9.19
N GLY A 136 -6.27 3.65 9.00
CA GLY A 136 -6.87 4.98 8.93
C GLY A 136 -7.85 5.13 7.77
N SER A 137 -7.47 4.77 6.56
CA SER A 137 -8.35 4.87 5.38
C SER A 137 -9.48 3.83 5.38
N LYS A 138 -9.22 2.60 5.86
CA LYS A 138 -10.29 1.60 6.07
C LYS A 138 -11.39 2.09 6.99
N ALA A 139 -11.02 2.75 8.08
CA ALA A 139 -12.00 3.29 9.01
C ALA A 139 -12.89 4.37 8.37
N ILE A 140 -12.30 5.30 7.61
CA ILE A 140 -13.06 6.36 6.93
C ILE A 140 -13.97 5.80 5.84
N SER A 141 -13.49 4.81 5.08
CA SER A 141 -14.27 4.19 4.01
C SER A 141 -15.36 3.24 4.52
N GLY A 142 -15.27 2.81 5.79
CA GLY A 142 -16.18 1.83 6.38
C GLY A 142 -15.76 0.38 6.13
N GLU A 143 -14.52 0.16 5.68
CA GLU A 143 -13.94 -1.15 5.39
C GLU A 143 -13.23 -1.77 6.62
N LEU A 144 -13.15 -1.06 7.74
CA LEU A 144 -12.48 -1.54 8.94
C LEU A 144 -13.38 -2.53 9.70
N ALA A 145 -12.93 -3.77 9.81
CA ALA A 145 -13.49 -4.77 10.71
C ALA A 145 -12.72 -4.70 12.05
N ILE A 146 -13.34 -4.14 13.09
CA ILE A 146 -12.67 -3.95 14.38
C ILE A 146 -12.35 -5.29 15.06
N GLU A 147 -13.12 -6.31 14.78
CA GLU A 147 -12.93 -7.66 15.27
C GLU A 147 -11.61 -8.27 14.77
N GLU A 148 -11.11 -7.83 13.61
CA GLU A 148 -9.81 -8.24 13.08
C GLU A 148 -8.64 -7.60 13.84
N LEU A 149 -8.87 -6.55 14.60
CA LEU A 149 -7.85 -5.80 15.35
C LEU A 149 -7.74 -6.20 16.82
N GLU A 150 -8.81 -6.77 17.39
CA GLU A 150 -8.99 -6.87 18.86
C GLU A 150 -7.88 -7.72 19.52
N ASP A 151 -7.50 -8.83 18.88
CA ASP A 151 -6.49 -9.77 19.40
C ASP A 151 -5.10 -9.58 18.78
N VAL A 152 -4.92 -8.55 17.92
CA VAL A 152 -3.64 -8.32 17.24
C VAL A 152 -2.71 -7.51 18.11
N SER A 153 -1.47 -8.00 18.25
CA SER A 153 -0.39 -7.32 18.98
C SER A 153 0.88 -7.21 18.14
N ASP A 154 1.71 -6.24 18.49
CA ASP A 154 3.05 -6.10 17.92
C ASP A 154 4.05 -7.08 18.56
N MET A 155 5.33 -7.01 18.14
CA MET A 155 6.40 -7.88 18.65
C MET A 155 6.72 -7.67 20.13
N GLU A 156 6.29 -6.56 20.72
CA GLU A 156 6.46 -6.23 22.14
C GLU A 156 5.25 -6.66 22.99
N GLY A 157 4.22 -7.22 22.33
CA GLY A 157 2.98 -7.65 22.97
C GLY A 157 1.98 -6.52 23.23
N ILE A 158 2.20 -5.32 22.66
CA ILE A 158 1.26 -4.22 22.73
C ILE A 158 0.14 -4.46 21.72
N THR A 159 -1.10 -4.53 22.19
CA THR A 159 -2.25 -4.71 21.28
C THR A 159 -2.56 -3.44 20.50
N VAL A 160 -3.22 -3.58 19.34
CA VAL A 160 -3.72 -2.42 18.56
C VAL A 160 -4.56 -1.51 19.47
N LYS A 161 -5.45 -2.08 20.26
CA LYS A 161 -6.28 -1.33 21.22
C LYS A 161 -5.44 -0.48 22.18
N GLN A 162 -4.44 -1.10 22.82
CA GLN A 162 -3.55 -0.38 23.73
C GLN A 162 -2.79 0.75 23.02
N ALA A 163 -2.30 0.50 21.80
CA ALA A 163 -1.58 1.51 21.04
C ALA A 163 -2.49 2.70 20.66
N VAL A 164 -3.72 2.43 20.23
CA VAL A 164 -4.75 3.45 19.94
C VAL A 164 -5.07 4.29 21.18
N GLU A 165 -5.31 3.63 22.33
CA GLU A 165 -5.65 4.31 23.58
C GLU A 165 -4.46 5.14 24.14
N GLN A 166 -3.21 4.67 23.94
CA GLN A 166 -2.00 5.43 24.29
C GLN A 166 -1.86 6.72 23.47
N MET A 167 -2.42 6.77 22.28
CA MET A 167 -2.49 7.99 21.45
C MET A 167 -3.64 8.92 21.84
N GLY A 168 -4.39 8.60 22.90
CA GLY A 168 -5.54 9.37 23.34
C GLY A 168 -6.79 9.22 22.46
N ILE A 169 -6.81 8.18 21.62
CA ILE A 169 -7.95 7.85 20.74
C ILE A 169 -8.84 6.85 21.48
N ASN A 170 -10.15 7.08 21.45
CA ASN A 170 -11.09 6.15 22.06
C ASN A 170 -11.33 4.96 21.14
N TRP A 171 -11.02 3.74 21.60
CA TRP A 171 -11.23 2.49 20.86
C TRP A 171 -12.64 2.34 20.29
N GLU A 172 -13.66 2.68 21.09
CA GLU A 172 -15.07 2.60 20.69
C GLU A 172 -15.44 3.54 19.53
N ASP A 173 -14.61 4.54 19.26
CA ASP A 173 -14.86 5.49 18.19
C ASP A 173 -14.27 5.04 16.84
N LEU A 174 -13.37 4.04 16.81
CA LEU A 174 -12.80 3.50 15.58
C LEU A 174 -13.88 2.99 14.61
N THR A 175 -14.91 2.33 15.13
CA THR A 175 -16.07 1.88 14.32
C THR A 175 -17.00 3.00 13.88
N LYS A 176 -16.86 4.19 14.50
CA LYS A 176 -17.67 5.38 14.20
C LYS A 176 -16.94 6.39 13.33
N ALA A 177 -15.79 6.01 12.80
CA ALA A 177 -14.90 6.90 12.06
C ALA A 177 -15.46 7.40 10.73
N THR A 178 -16.52 6.78 10.24
CA THR A 178 -17.23 7.27 9.05
C THR A 178 -17.84 8.67 9.20
N LEU A 179 -17.73 9.31 10.40
CA LEU A 179 -18.25 10.67 10.65
C LEU A 179 -17.49 11.36 11.81
N PRO A 180 -17.15 12.65 11.73
CA PRO A 180 -17.35 13.56 10.59
C PRO A 180 -16.10 13.67 9.73
N VAL A 181 -16.12 13.08 8.55
CA VAL A 181 -15.18 13.46 7.49
C VAL A 181 -15.80 14.58 6.67
N PRO A 182 -15.01 15.44 6.00
CA PRO A 182 -15.54 16.40 5.04
C PRO A 182 -16.45 15.69 4.03
N LYS A 183 -17.44 16.39 3.49
CA LYS A 183 -18.23 15.85 2.36
C LYS A 183 -17.30 15.71 1.16
N LEU A 184 -16.67 14.56 0.99
CA LEU A 184 -15.73 14.32 -0.11
C LEU A 184 -16.49 14.15 -1.42
N GLU A 185 -15.95 14.72 -2.48
CA GLU A 185 -16.39 14.49 -3.85
C GLU A 185 -15.52 13.46 -4.54
N GLN A 186 -14.21 13.51 -4.31
CA GLN A 186 -13.21 12.60 -4.87
C GLN A 186 -11.95 12.62 -4.02
N PHE A 187 -11.09 11.62 -4.22
CA PHE A 187 -9.81 11.48 -3.53
C PHE A 187 -8.67 11.19 -4.51
N LEU A 188 -7.51 11.84 -4.30
CA LEU A 188 -6.30 11.56 -5.07
C LEU A 188 -5.11 11.35 -4.17
N GLU A 189 -4.26 10.41 -4.57
CA GLU A 189 -2.99 10.14 -3.92
C GLU A 189 -1.83 10.30 -4.91
N VAL A 190 -0.71 10.83 -4.42
CA VAL A 190 0.59 10.74 -5.08
C VAL A 190 1.45 9.78 -4.28
N HIS A 191 2.16 8.91 -4.95
CA HIS A 191 3.08 8.00 -4.29
C HIS A 191 4.35 7.80 -5.11
N ILE A 192 5.43 7.36 -4.51
CA ILE A 192 6.57 6.83 -5.26
C ILE A 192 6.19 5.51 -5.91
N GLU A 193 6.74 5.20 -7.08
CA GLU A 193 6.35 3.99 -7.82
C GLU A 193 6.66 2.68 -7.09
N GLN A 194 7.70 2.66 -6.24
CA GLN A 194 8.24 1.45 -5.61
C GLN A 194 8.67 0.38 -6.66
N GLY A 195 8.89 0.81 -7.89
CA GLY A 195 9.25 0.01 -9.06
C GLY A 195 10.11 0.81 -10.04
N ARG A 196 10.47 0.20 -11.17
CA ARG A 196 11.40 0.78 -12.16
C ARG A 196 10.74 1.18 -13.48
N LYS A 197 9.46 0.95 -13.66
CA LYS A 197 8.78 1.14 -14.95
C LYS A 197 8.88 2.59 -15.45
N LEU A 198 8.70 3.57 -14.55
CA LEU A 198 8.83 4.98 -14.90
C LEU A 198 10.28 5.35 -15.23
N GLN A 199 11.24 4.85 -14.47
CA GLN A 199 12.66 5.05 -14.73
C GLN A 199 13.06 4.44 -16.08
N ASP A 200 12.69 3.20 -16.34
CA ASP A 200 13.04 2.47 -17.56
C ASP A 200 12.34 3.07 -18.80
N SER A 201 11.10 3.51 -18.69
CA SER A 201 10.36 4.18 -19.76
C SER A 201 10.68 5.67 -19.90
N GLN A 202 11.45 6.25 -18.99
CA GLN A 202 11.69 7.70 -18.89
C GLN A 202 10.39 8.53 -18.76
N ALA A 203 9.32 7.94 -18.27
CA ALA A 203 8.10 8.66 -17.92
C ALA A 203 8.27 9.42 -16.59
N LYS A 204 7.55 10.52 -16.44
CA LYS A 204 7.60 11.36 -15.25
C LYS A 204 6.41 11.14 -14.33
N ILE A 205 5.32 10.63 -14.85
CA ILE A 205 4.08 10.36 -14.13
C ILE A 205 3.54 9.01 -14.55
N GLY A 206 3.28 8.15 -13.57
CA GLY A 206 2.48 6.94 -13.74
C GLY A 206 1.00 7.23 -13.45
N ILE A 207 0.13 6.94 -14.38
CA ILE A 207 -1.32 7.00 -14.16
C ILE A 207 -1.74 5.60 -13.76
N VAL A 208 -2.12 5.42 -12.50
CA VAL A 208 -2.49 4.10 -11.98
C VAL A 208 -3.94 3.80 -12.32
N THR A 209 -4.17 2.66 -12.97
CA THR A 209 -5.51 2.24 -13.40
C THR A 209 -6.20 1.36 -12.38
N GLY A 210 -5.43 0.64 -11.57
CA GLY A 210 -5.96 -0.23 -10.53
C GLY A 210 -4.88 -0.72 -9.58
N ILE A 211 -5.33 -1.26 -8.45
CA ILE A 211 -4.48 -1.76 -7.36
C ILE A 211 -4.74 -3.25 -7.18
N ALA A 212 -3.67 -4.05 -7.31
CA ALA A 212 -3.73 -5.48 -7.11
C ALA A 212 -3.86 -5.79 -5.61
N ARG A 213 -4.95 -6.47 -5.23
CA ARG A 213 -5.12 -7.00 -3.88
C ARG A 213 -4.84 -8.50 -3.87
N PRO A 214 -4.21 -9.04 -2.80
CA PRO A 214 -3.72 -10.40 -2.81
C PRO A 214 -4.83 -11.45 -2.70
N VAL A 215 -4.55 -12.62 -3.31
CA VAL A 215 -5.06 -13.91 -2.87
C VAL A 215 -3.90 -14.63 -2.21
N ARG A 216 -4.11 -15.16 -1.00
CA ARG A 216 -3.09 -15.92 -0.27
C ARG A 216 -3.57 -17.31 0.01
N LEU A 217 -2.75 -18.31 -0.32
CA LEU A 217 -3.02 -19.69 -0.07
C LEU A 217 -2.02 -20.25 0.95
N GLN A 218 -2.51 -21.15 1.78
CA GLN A 218 -1.69 -22.05 2.58
C GLN A 218 -1.91 -23.46 2.04
N VAL A 219 -0.85 -24.10 1.58
CA VAL A 219 -0.88 -25.48 1.09
C VAL A 219 -0.12 -26.34 2.05
N THR A 220 -0.76 -27.38 2.59
CA THR A 220 -0.14 -28.29 3.57
C THR A 220 -0.22 -29.73 3.06
N ALA A 221 0.93 -30.38 2.96
CA ALA A 221 1.03 -31.83 2.67
C ALA A 221 1.29 -32.62 3.97
N TYR A 222 0.58 -33.70 4.12
CA TYR A 222 0.72 -34.65 5.24
C TYR A 222 1.19 -35.99 4.70
N GLY A 223 2.37 -36.43 5.11
CA GLY A 223 2.99 -37.71 4.83
C GLY A 223 3.20 -38.52 6.11
N VAL A 224 4.20 -39.39 6.10
CA VAL A 224 4.51 -40.29 7.23
C VAL A 224 5.98 -40.14 7.64
N ALA A 225 6.20 -39.74 8.90
CA ALA A 225 7.53 -39.69 9.47
C ALA A 225 8.10 -41.07 9.68
N ASN A 226 9.34 -41.29 9.27
CA ASN A 226 10.06 -42.53 9.53
C ASN A 226 11.59 -42.27 9.45
N HIS A 227 12.39 -43.24 9.81
CA HIS A 227 13.85 -43.14 9.79
C HIS A 227 14.38 -43.08 8.34
N THR A 228 15.17 -42.05 8.01
CA THR A 228 15.68 -41.83 6.66
C THR A 228 16.57 -42.93 6.12
N GLY A 229 17.37 -43.57 6.97
CA GLY A 229 18.33 -44.62 6.59
C GLY A 229 17.75 -46.04 6.49
N THR A 230 16.60 -46.30 7.11
CA THR A 230 16.03 -47.65 7.17
C THR A 230 14.73 -47.80 6.40
N THR A 231 14.08 -46.72 5.97
CA THR A 231 12.85 -46.79 5.19
C THR A 231 13.19 -46.83 3.69
N PRO A 232 12.86 -47.92 2.97
CA PRO A 232 13.09 -47.99 1.51
C PRO A 232 12.35 -46.88 0.74
N MET A 233 12.93 -46.42 -0.39
CA MET A 233 12.36 -45.31 -1.17
C MET A 233 10.91 -45.54 -1.59
N HIS A 234 10.56 -46.79 -2.02
CA HIS A 234 9.21 -47.11 -2.49
C HIS A 234 8.14 -47.28 -1.37
N GLN A 235 8.54 -47.12 -0.10
CA GLN A 235 7.66 -47.20 1.06
C GLN A 235 7.48 -45.83 1.74
N ARG A 236 8.02 -44.77 1.13
CA ARG A 236 7.98 -43.44 1.71
C ARG A 236 6.75 -42.67 1.27
N ASN A 237 6.13 -41.98 2.22
CA ASN A 237 5.15 -40.94 2.00
C ASN A 237 5.78 -39.64 2.50
N ASP A 238 6.72 -39.11 1.72
CA ASP A 238 7.54 -37.95 2.06
C ASP A 238 6.81 -36.65 1.65
N ALA A 239 6.33 -35.92 2.64
CA ALA A 239 5.57 -34.66 2.40
C ALA A 239 6.37 -33.60 1.65
N LEU A 240 7.70 -33.54 1.86
CA LEU A 240 8.55 -32.54 1.19
C LEU A 240 8.76 -32.88 -0.27
N VAL A 241 9.04 -34.15 -0.58
CA VAL A 241 9.18 -34.61 -1.97
C VAL A 241 7.87 -34.43 -2.73
N ALA A 242 6.74 -34.76 -2.07
CA ALA A 242 5.41 -34.59 -2.65
C ALA A 242 5.08 -33.11 -3.01
N LEU A 243 5.40 -32.17 -2.12
CA LEU A 243 5.00 -30.78 -2.32
C LEU A 243 6.04 -29.91 -3.07
N ALA A 244 7.31 -30.31 -3.08
CA ALA A 244 8.39 -29.55 -3.74
C ALA A 244 8.11 -29.17 -5.21
N PRO A 245 7.49 -30.03 -6.06
CA PRO A 245 7.18 -29.68 -7.44
C PRO A 245 6.23 -28.49 -7.60
N LEU A 246 5.43 -28.15 -6.56
CA LEU A 246 4.52 -27.01 -6.59
C LEU A 246 5.27 -25.68 -6.71
N ILE A 247 6.48 -25.56 -6.17
CA ILE A 247 7.28 -24.32 -6.24
C ILE A 247 7.57 -23.91 -7.69
N PRO A 248 8.24 -24.75 -8.52
CA PRO A 248 8.45 -24.41 -9.92
C PRO A 248 7.15 -24.39 -10.75
N TYR A 249 6.12 -25.17 -10.36
CA TYR A 249 4.83 -25.15 -11.03
C TYR A 249 4.20 -23.75 -10.95
N VAL A 250 4.05 -23.18 -9.74
CA VAL A 250 3.49 -21.83 -9.56
C VAL A 250 4.19 -20.79 -10.43
N SER A 251 5.52 -20.81 -10.45
CA SER A 251 6.31 -19.88 -11.27
C SER A 251 6.06 -20.05 -12.78
N ARG A 252 6.09 -21.32 -13.28
CA ARG A 252 5.87 -21.60 -14.71
C ARG A 252 4.45 -21.29 -15.16
N GLU A 253 3.46 -21.65 -14.36
CA GLU A 253 2.05 -21.44 -14.67
C GLU A 253 1.72 -19.94 -14.72
N THR A 254 2.20 -19.19 -13.72
CA THR A 254 2.08 -17.72 -13.74
C THR A 254 2.72 -17.11 -14.99
N ALA A 255 3.93 -17.53 -15.35
CA ALA A 255 4.62 -17.02 -16.54
C ALA A 255 3.89 -17.40 -17.85
N ALA A 256 3.22 -18.56 -17.92
CA ALA A 256 2.40 -18.96 -19.06
C ALA A 256 1.15 -18.10 -19.18
N MET A 257 0.42 -17.88 -18.08
CA MET A 257 -0.77 -17.02 -18.04
C MET A 257 -0.43 -15.57 -18.37
N ASN A 258 0.73 -15.05 -17.94
CA ASN A 258 1.18 -13.69 -18.27
C ASN A 258 1.30 -13.47 -19.79
N LYS A 259 1.70 -14.48 -20.53
CA LYS A 259 1.86 -14.37 -21.98
C LYS A 259 0.52 -14.40 -22.73
N GLN A 260 -0.49 -15.02 -22.17
CA GLN A 260 -1.75 -15.32 -22.82
C GLN A 260 -2.90 -14.43 -22.38
N GLU A 261 -2.97 -14.10 -21.08
CA GLU A 261 -4.19 -13.54 -20.49
C GLU A 261 -3.95 -12.25 -19.66
N ASP A 262 -2.88 -12.20 -18.84
CA ASP A 262 -2.66 -11.10 -17.91
C ASP A 262 -1.17 -10.82 -17.65
N PRO A 263 -0.57 -9.80 -18.28
CA PRO A 263 0.83 -9.46 -18.12
C PRO A 263 1.19 -8.94 -16.72
N HIS A 264 0.20 -8.72 -15.85
CA HIS A 264 0.40 -8.19 -14.50
C HIS A 264 0.19 -9.23 -13.39
N LEU A 265 -0.14 -10.47 -13.74
CA LEU A 265 -0.27 -11.56 -12.77
C LEU A 265 1.10 -11.93 -12.22
N VAL A 266 1.25 -11.92 -10.89
CA VAL A 266 2.45 -12.39 -10.20
C VAL A 266 2.05 -13.38 -9.10
N ALA A 267 2.87 -14.42 -8.90
CA ALA A 267 2.67 -15.37 -7.81
C ALA A 267 4.02 -15.87 -7.26
N THR A 268 4.09 -16.01 -5.95
CA THR A 268 5.30 -16.44 -5.27
C THR A 268 4.98 -17.43 -4.15
N VAL A 269 5.67 -18.56 -4.11
CA VAL A 269 5.75 -19.40 -2.91
C VAL A 269 6.76 -18.73 -1.97
N SER A 270 6.25 -18.04 -0.95
CA SER A 270 7.03 -17.11 -0.12
C SER A 270 7.43 -17.68 1.24
N THR A 271 6.72 -18.70 1.73
CA THR A 271 7.04 -19.34 3.01
C THR A 271 7.06 -20.85 2.88
N VAL A 272 7.98 -21.49 3.63
CA VAL A 272 8.13 -22.94 3.70
C VAL A 272 8.36 -23.34 5.15
N THR A 273 7.53 -24.24 5.66
CA THR A 273 7.71 -24.86 6.97
C THR A 273 7.74 -26.38 6.82
N VAL A 274 8.69 -27.03 7.45
CA VAL A 274 8.90 -28.48 7.39
C VAL A 274 8.88 -29.05 8.80
N LYS A 275 8.14 -30.16 9.02
CA LYS A 275 8.14 -30.90 10.28
C LYS A 275 8.49 -32.35 10.07
N PRO A 276 9.27 -32.95 10.97
CA PRO A 276 9.87 -32.40 12.16
C PRO A 276 11.15 -31.57 11.89
N ASN A 277 11.56 -31.36 10.63
CA ASN A 277 12.76 -30.63 10.21
C ASN A 277 14.06 -31.21 10.83
N SER A 278 14.23 -32.50 10.68
CA SER A 278 15.36 -33.30 11.21
C SER A 278 16.02 -34.10 10.09
N MET A 279 17.35 -34.10 10.03
CA MET A 279 18.11 -34.81 8.98
C MET A 279 17.89 -36.33 9.00
N THR A 280 17.46 -36.92 10.12
CA THR A 280 17.31 -38.36 10.31
C THR A 280 15.85 -38.84 10.18
N ILE A 281 14.92 -37.92 9.90
CA ILE A 281 13.47 -38.23 9.87
C ILE A 281 12.90 -37.74 8.53
N ILE A 282 12.15 -38.60 7.85
CA ILE A 282 11.36 -38.28 6.65
C ILE A 282 10.31 -37.24 7.04
N PRO A 283 10.20 -36.12 6.32
CA PRO A 283 9.21 -35.08 6.61
C PRO A 283 7.79 -35.59 6.54
N SER A 284 7.04 -35.40 7.64
CA SER A 284 5.63 -35.81 7.74
C SER A 284 4.65 -34.67 7.51
N GLU A 285 5.10 -33.44 7.58
CA GLU A 285 4.27 -32.25 7.30
C GLU A 285 5.12 -31.19 6.63
N VAL A 286 4.60 -30.63 5.53
CA VAL A 286 5.20 -29.49 4.85
C VAL A 286 4.11 -28.50 4.53
N GLN A 287 4.37 -27.23 4.83
CA GLN A 287 3.44 -26.13 4.59
C GLN A 287 4.10 -25.04 3.74
N PHE A 288 3.42 -24.63 2.68
CA PHE A 288 3.80 -23.50 1.82
C PHE A 288 2.79 -22.38 1.94
N GLY A 289 3.28 -21.11 1.96
CA GLY A 289 2.48 -19.91 1.75
C GLY A 289 2.67 -19.38 0.35
N ILE A 290 1.58 -19.08 -0.36
CA ILE A 290 1.58 -18.56 -1.72
C ILE A 290 0.87 -17.22 -1.73
N ASP A 291 1.54 -16.16 -2.23
CA ASP A 291 0.97 -14.83 -2.48
C ASP A 291 0.73 -14.67 -3.99
N ILE A 292 -0.50 -14.34 -4.40
CA ILE A 292 -0.94 -14.17 -5.79
C ILE A 292 -1.52 -12.77 -5.93
N ARG A 293 -1.05 -11.98 -6.90
CA ARG A 293 -1.53 -10.63 -7.15
C ARG A 293 -1.77 -10.36 -8.63
N SER A 294 -2.84 -9.68 -8.93
CA SER A 294 -3.18 -9.08 -10.22
C SER A 294 -4.33 -8.09 -10.02
N VAL A 295 -4.50 -7.17 -10.96
CA VAL A 295 -5.73 -6.36 -11.09
C VAL A 295 -6.85 -7.10 -11.81
N ASN A 296 -6.55 -8.25 -12.43
CA ASN A 296 -7.50 -9.15 -13.05
C ASN A 296 -7.89 -10.27 -12.07
N ASP A 297 -9.04 -10.11 -11.42
CA ASP A 297 -9.53 -11.07 -10.43
C ASP A 297 -9.83 -12.45 -11.05
N ALA A 298 -10.28 -12.50 -12.30
CA ALA A 298 -10.53 -13.76 -13.00
C ALA A 298 -9.22 -14.55 -13.20
N ALA A 299 -8.14 -13.88 -13.60
CA ALA A 299 -6.82 -14.51 -13.74
C ALA A 299 -6.29 -15.04 -12.39
N LYS A 300 -6.46 -14.28 -11.29
CA LYS A 300 -6.11 -14.77 -9.95
C LYS A 300 -6.87 -16.05 -9.60
N GLN A 301 -8.18 -16.08 -9.81
CA GLN A 301 -9.01 -17.24 -9.49
C GLN A 301 -8.69 -18.45 -10.38
N GLN A 302 -8.36 -18.22 -11.66
CA GLN A 302 -7.92 -19.28 -12.55
C GLN A 302 -6.60 -19.91 -12.05
N LEU A 303 -5.61 -19.09 -11.67
CA LEU A 303 -4.36 -19.59 -11.09
C LEU A 303 -4.60 -20.38 -9.80
N VAL A 304 -5.48 -19.91 -8.92
CA VAL A 304 -5.88 -20.65 -7.69
C VAL A 304 -6.47 -22.02 -8.06
N THR A 305 -7.32 -22.07 -9.07
CA THR A 305 -7.93 -23.32 -9.55
C THR A 305 -6.87 -24.28 -10.08
N ASN A 306 -5.93 -23.79 -10.90
CA ASN A 306 -4.84 -24.59 -11.46
C ASN A 306 -3.92 -25.13 -10.35
N ILE A 307 -3.60 -24.30 -9.35
CA ILE A 307 -2.81 -24.72 -8.18
C ILE A 307 -3.52 -25.83 -7.40
N LYS A 308 -4.82 -25.67 -7.12
CA LYS A 308 -5.62 -26.69 -6.40
C LYS A 308 -5.67 -28.01 -7.15
N GLN A 309 -5.85 -27.95 -8.47
CA GLN A 309 -5.87 -29.16 -9.31
C GLN A 309 -4.50 -29.85 -9.29
N TYR A 310 -3.41 -29.09 -9.42
CA TYR A 310 -2.07 -29.69 -9.36
C TYR A 310 -1.75 -30.28 -7.98
N CYS A 311 -2.24 -29.71 -6.90
CA CYS A 311 -2.13 -30.28 -5.55
C CYS A 311 -2.83 -31.64 -5.43
N LEU A 312 -3.99 -31.86 -6.09
CA LEU A 312 -4.66 -33.15 -6.12
C LEU A 312 -3.83 -34.20 -6.87
N GLU A 313 -3.20 -33.81 -8.00
CA GLU A 313 -2.32 -34.70 -8.76
C GLU A 313 -1.09 -35.12 -7.94
N LEU A 314 -0.46 -34.19 -7.25
CA LEU A 314 0.67 -34.48 -6.35
C LEU A 314 0.27 -35.38 -5.17
N ALA A 315 -0.92 -35.17 -4.62
CA ALA A 315 -1.46 -36.01 -3.51
C ALA A 315 -1.61 -37.48 -3.94
N GLU A 316 -2.14 -37.70 -5.15
CA GLU A 316 -2.32 -39.05 -5.72
C GLU A 316 -0.97 -39.71 -6.06
N GLU A 317 -0.09 -38.98 -6.77
CA GLU A 317 1.22 -39.49 -7.21
C GLU A 317 2.10 -39.91 -6.03
N HIS A 318 2.10 -39.16 -4.95
CA HIS A 318 3.00 -39.36 -3.80
C HIS A 318 2.31 -40.04 -2.60
N HIS A 319 1.05 -40.43 -2.73
CA HIS A 319 0.27 -41.09 -1.66
C HIS A 319 0.26 -40.31 -0.34
N VAL A 320 0.10 -38.95 -0.44
CA VAL A 320 0.01 -38.03 0.69
C VAL A 320 -1.35 -37.32 0.71
N THR A 321 -1.71 -36.75 1.83
CA THR A 321 -2.87 -35.84 1.87
C THR A 321 -2.40 -34.41 1.66
N VAL A 322 -3.06 -33.64 0.76
CA VAL A 322 -2.78 -32.24 0.56
C VAL A 322 -4.03 -31.41 0.85
N ASP A 323 -3.89 -30.41 1.71
CA ASP A 323 -4.94 -29.43 2.03
C ASP A 323 -4.55 -28.06 1.46
N VAL A 324 -5.53 -27.36 0.87
CA VAL A 324 -5.34 -26.01 0.31
C VAL A 324 -6.35 -25.05 0.94
N LYS A 325 -5.87 -24.27 1.89
CA LYS A 325 -6.65 -23.24 2.57
C LYS A 325 -6.42 -21.87 1.93
N THR A 326 -7.51 -21.16 1.63
CA THR A 326 -7.45 -19.75 1.23
C THR A 326 -7.44 -18.89 2.50
N LEU A 327 -6.35 -18.17 2.74
CA LEU A 327 -6.19 -17.28 3.89
C LEU A 327 -6.76 -15.89 3.60
N VAL A 328 -6.56 -15.40 2.37
CA VAL A 328 -7.01 -14.09 1.91
C VAL A 328 -7.52 -14.24 0.47
N ASN A 329 -8.63 -13.59 0.15
CA ASN A 329 -9.19 -13.54 -1.19
C ASN A 329 -9.82 -12.16 -1.44
N ASN A 330 -8.97 -11.16 -1.67
CA ASN A 330 -9.41 -9.79 -1.87
C ASN A 330 -9.60 -9.49 -3.36
N GLN A 331 -10.71 -8.83 -3.68
CA GLN A 331 -10.92 -8.27 -5.01
C GLN A 331 -10.01 -7.07 -5.22
N SER A 332 -9.52 -6.91 -6.44
CA SER A 332 -8.71 -5.77 -6.87
C SER A 332 -9.55 -4.50 -6.94
N VAL A 333 -8.91 -3.37 -6.83
CA VAL A 333 -9.59 -2.07 -6.91
C VAL A 333 -9.29 -1.44 -8.26
N GLN A 334 -10.34 -1.09 -9.01
CA GLN A 334 -10.22 -0.26 -10.21
C GLN A 334 -10.37 1.22 -9.80
N LEU A 335 -9.48 2.06 -10.31
CA LEU A 335 -9.55 3.50 -10.06
C LEU A 335 -10.42 4.19 -11.12
N ASP A 336 -10.92 5.38 -10.80
CA ASP A 336 -11.90 6.09 -11.65
C ASP A 336 -11.33 6.52 -13.00
N ASP A 337 -11.93 6.08 -14.09
CA ASP A 337 -11.47 6.34 -15.46
C ASP A 337 -11.53 7.83 -15.83
N THR A 338 -12.48 8.58 -15.26
CA THR A 338 -12.61 10.02 -15.50
C THR A 338 -11.44 10.75 -14.87
N ILE A 339 -11.09 10.39 -13.64
CA ILE A 339 -9.93 10.96 -12.93
C ILE A 339 -8.64 10.61 -13.67
N GLN A 340 -8.46 9.35 -14.09
CA GLN A 340 -7.30 8.92 -14.89
C GLN A 340 -7.16 9.74 -16.19
N SER A 341 -8.25 9.94 -16.91
CA SER A 341 -8.29 10.72 -18.15
C SER A 341 -7.90 12.18 -17.90
N LYS A 342 -8.43 12.80 -16.84
CA LYS A 342 -8.10 14.17 -16.44
C LYS A 342 -6.64 14.31 -16.02
N LEU A 343 -6.13 13.41 -15.18
CA LEU A 343 -4.72 13.38 -14.75
C LEU A 343 -3.78 13.22 -15.96
N THR A 344 -4.13 12.34 -16.90
CA THR A 344 -3.39 12.19 -18.16
C THR A 344 -3.38 13.48 -18.97
N HIS A 345 -4.53 14.13 -19.07
CA HIS A 345 -4.68 15.39 -19.82
C HIS A 345 -3.83 16.52 -19.23
N VAL A 346 -3.96 16.78 -17.93
CA VAL A 346 -3.19 17.84 -17.27
C VAL A 346 -1.68 17.57 -17.29
N SER A 347 -1.27 16.30 -17.14
CA SER A 347 0.13 15.92 -17.24
C SER A 347 0.71 16.22 -18.63
N LYS A 348 -0.03 15.89 -19.70
CA LYS A 348 0.37 16.20 -21.08
C LYS A 348 0.41 17.70 -21.36
N GLN A 349 -0.55 18.46 -20.84
CA GLN A 349 -0.54 19.94 -20.97
C GLN A 349 0.69 20.57 -20.31
N LEU A 350 1.17 19.96 -19.20
CA LEU A 350 2.41 20.39 -18.53
C LEU A 350 3.68 19.87 -19.22
N GLY A 351 3.57 19.11 -20.33
CA GLY A 351 4.69 18.57 -21.07
C GLY A 351 5.33 17.33 -20.44
N PHE A 352 4.66 16.64 -19.52
CA PHE A 352 5.19 15.45 -18.87
C PHE A 352 4.77 14.18 -19.62
N LYS A 353 5.76 13.30 -19.86
CA LYS A 353 5.50 11.95 -20.37
C LYS A 353 4.80 11.13 -19.28
N THR A 354 3.69 10.49 -19.65
CA THR A 354 2.89 9.62 -18.77
C THR A 354 3.01 8.17 -19.17
N GLU A 355 2.88 7.27 -18.21
CA GLU A 355 2.79 5.83 -18.39
C GLU A 355 1.52 5.33 -17.70
N SER A 356 0.73 4.51 -18.39
CA SER A 356 -0.40 3.81 -17.77
C SER A 356 0.11 2.55 -17.07
N MET A 357 -0.29 2.34 -15.82
CA MET A 357 0.25 1.23 -15.03
C MET A 357 -0.70 0.79 -13.94
N VAL A 358 -0.42 -0.37 -13.35
CA VAL A 358 -1.13 -0.90 -12.18
C VAL A 358 -0.21 -0.84 -10.97
N SER A 359 -0.78 -0.74 -9.77
CA SER A 359 -0.02 -0.91 -8.53
C SER A 359 -0.04 -2.37 -8.07
N GLY A 360 1.13 -2.93 -7.81
CA GLY A 360 1.30 -4.20 -7.11
C GLY A 360 1.27 -4.06 -5.58
N ALA A 361 1.42 -2.84 -5.06
CA ALA A 361 1.35 -2.50 -3.64
C ALA A 361 -0.03 -1.96 -3.26
N GLY A 362 -0.42 -2.11 -1.99
CA GLY A 362 -1.59 -1.45 -1.43
C GLY A 362 -1.28 0.02 -1.14
N HIS A 363 -2.30 0.88 -1.15
CA HIS A 363 -2.24 2.29 -0.81
C HIS A 363 -3.55 2.71 -0.18
N ASP A 364 -3.59 3.81 0.54
CA ASP A 364 -4.82 4.32 1.16
C ASP A 364 -5.93 4.58 0.15
N VAL A 365 -5.57 5.02 -1.05
CA VAL A 365 -6.53 5.26 -2.14
C VAL A 365 -7.38 4.04 -2.48
N MET A 366 -6.90 2.80 -2.24
CA MET A 366 -7.68 1.59 -2.53
C MET A 366 -8.93 1.48 -1.65
N ASN A 367 -8.86 1.94 -0.41
CA ASN A 367 -10.00 1.98 0.49
C ASN A 367 -10.89 3.19 0.18
N MET A 368 -10.29 4.35 -0.11
CA MET A 368 -11.05 5.53 -0.51
C MET A 368 -11.88 5.29 -1.78
N ALA A 369 -11.34 4.51 -2.73
CA ALA A 369 -12.01 4.14 -3.98
C ALA A 369 -13.26 3.27 -3.79
N THR A 370 -13.44 2.63 -2.64
CA THR A 370 -14.68 1.88 -2.35
C THR A 370 -15.88 2.79 -2.13
N ARG A 371 -15.62 4.07 -1.80
CA ARG A 371 -16.68 5.01 -1.41
C ARG A 371 -16.74 6.27 -2.29
N TRP A 372 -15.62 6.70 -2.85
CA TRP A 372 -15.52 7.92 -3.67
C TRP A 372 -14.77 7.64 -4.97
N PRO A 373 -15.06 8.37 -6.05
CA PRO A 373 -14.15 8.40 -7.19
C PRO A 373 -12.73 8.71 -6.74
N ALA A 374 -11.78 7.88 -7.10
CA ALA A 374 -10.41 8.02 -6.61
C ALA A 374 -9.37 7.80 -7.72
N GLY A 375 -8.23 8.47 -7.58
CA GLY A 375 -7.10 8.40 -8.50
C GLY A 375 -5.76 8.32 -7.78
N LEU A 376 -4.80 7.65 -8.41
CA LEU A 376 -3.43 7.51 -7.92
C LEU A 376 -2.47 7.86 -9.04
N ILE A 377 -1.48 8.68 -8.74
CA ILE A 377 -0.34 8.89 -9.63
C ILE A 377 0.95 8.48 -8.96
N PHE A 378 1.83 7.86 -9.74
CA PHE A 378 3.19 7.55 -9.32
C PHE A 378 4.19 8.56 -9.86
N ILE A 379 5.20 8.84 -9.04
CA ILE A 379 6.43 9.53 -9.43
C ILE A 379 7.61 8.55 -9.37
N PRO A 380 8.65 8.72 -10.22
CA PRO A 380 9.78 7.81 -10.24
C PRO A 380 10.49 7.76 -8.89
N CYS A 381 10.92 6.56 -8.48
CA CYS A 381 11.91 6.37 -7.42
C CYS A 381 13.16 5.67 -7.97
N ARG A 382 14.31 5.95 -7.36
CA ARG A 382 15.60 5.44 -7.82
C ARG A 382 15.67 3.92 -7.69
N ASP A 383 15.95 3.25 -8.81
CA ASP A 383 16.12 1.80 -8.92
C ASP A 383 14.93 0.96 -8.42
N GLY A 384 13.77 1.58 -8.25
CA GLY A 384 12.59 0.93 -7.71
C GLY A 384 12.69 0.54 -6.23
N ILE A 385 13.67 1.13 -5.54
CA ILE A 385 13.95 0.82 -4.14
C ILE A 385 12.89 1.48 -3.25
N SER A 386 12.26 0.69 -2.39
CA SER A 386 11.39 1.12 -1.29
C SER A 386 11.49 0.17 -0.11
N HIS A 387 10.94 0.56 1.06
CA HIS A 387 10.97 -0.18 2.31
C HIS A 387 12.38 -0.45 2.85
N GLN A 388 13.32 0.43 2.54
CA GLN A 388 14.69 0.35 3.02
C GLN A 388 15.38 1.74 3.01
N PRO A 389 16.50 1.90 3.75
CA PRO A 389 17.15 3.21 3.93
C PRO A 389 17.62 3.90 2.64
N ASN A 390 17.90 3.11 1.58
CA ASN A 390 18.36 3.64 0.29
C ASN A 390 17.24 4.12 -0.63
N GLU A 391 16.00 4.11 -0.17
CA GLU A 391 14.85 4.66 -0.89
C GLU A 391 15.09 6.14 -1.22
N TYR A 392 14.85 6.50 -2.48
CA TYR A 392 15.12 7.88 -2.92
C TYR A 392 14.29 8.26 -4.14
N THR A 393 13.75 9.47 -4.13
CA THR A 393 13.26 10.16 -5.32
C THR A 393 13.88 11.55 -5.42
N GLU A 394 14.12 12.00 -6.66
CA GLU A 394 14.65 13.35 -6.89
C GLU A 394 13.60 14.41 -6.50
N THR A 395 14.02 15.52 -5.88
CA THR A 395 13.13 16.65 -5.56
C THR A 395 12.38 17.14 -6.81
N SER A 396 13.00 17.04 -7.99
CA SER A 396 12.35 17.37 -9.26
C SER A 396 11.12 16.50 -9.55
N ASN A 397 11.10 15.23 -9.14
CA ASN A 397 9.94 14.35 -9.31
C ASN A 397 8.82 14.73 -8.34
N LEU A 398 9.14 15.08 -7.09
CA LEU A 398 8.18 15.65 -6.14
C LEU A 398 7.53 16.94 -6.68
N VAL A 399 8.33 17.84 -7.25
CA VAL A 399 7.83 19.07 -7.89
C VAL A 399 6.92 18.76 -9.08
N ILE A 400 7.23 17.72 -9.87
CA ILE A 400 6.38 17.28 -11.00
C ILE A 400 5.04 16.77 -10.48
N GLY A 401 5.03 15.84 -9.50
CA GLY A 401 3.80 15.36 -8.86
C GLY A 401 2.95 16.48 -8.29
N THR A 402 3.58 17.43 -7.58
CA THR A 402 2.93 18.65 -7.06
C THR A 402 2.27 19.48 -8.16
N LYS A 403 2.97 19.72 -9.28
CA LYS A 403 2.43 20.51 -10.40
C LYS A 403 1.22 19.83 -11.05
N VAL A 404 1.24 18.50 -11.17
CA VAL A 404 0.11 17.73 -11.71
C VAL A 404 -1.08 17.84 -10.79
N LEU A 405 -0.90 17.66 -9.47
CA LEU A 405 -1.98 17.84 -8.49
C LEU A 405 -2.53 19.28 -8.52
N ALA A 406 -1.68 20.30 -8.52
CA ALA A 406 -2.12 21.69 -8.57
C ALA A 406 -2.91 22.00 -9.85
N ALA A 407 -2.46 21.49 -11.01
CA ALA A 407 -3.19 21.66 -12.26
C ALA A 407 -4.54 20.92 -12.26
N TYR A 408 -4.57 19.72 -11.70
CA TYR A 408 -5.83 18.97 -11.53
C TYR A 408 -6.81 19.74 -10.63
N LEU A 409 -6.37 20.23 -9.48
CA LEU A 409 -7.19 21.02 -8.56
C LEU A 409 -7.72 22.31 -9.22
N GLN A 410 -6.93 22.95 -10.10
CA GLN A 410 -7.39 24.12 -10.85
C GLN A 410 -8.59 23.82 -11.76
N THR A 411 -8.74 22.58 -12.23
CA THR A 411 -9.90 22.18 -13.04
C THR A 411 -11.09 21.73 -12.18
N GLU A 412 -10.84 21.02 -11.09
CA GLU A 412 -11.89 20.38 -10.29
C GLU A 412 -12.47 21.29 -9.19
N ALA A 413 -11.67 22.17 -8.63
CA ALA A 413 -12.11 23.04 -7.54
C ALA A 413 -12.79 24.35 -8.00
N ILE A 414 -13.04 24.51 -9.30
CA ILE A 414 -13.80 25.64 -9.87
C ILE A 414 -15.16 25.25 -10.46
N GLN A 415 -15.50 23.96 -10.48
CA GLN A 415 -16.77 23.48 -11.08
C GLN A 415 -17.84 23.19 -10.02
#